data_5726be7a09171b79ba42721da8830606
#
_entry.id   5726be7a09171b79ba42721da8830606
#
_cell.length_a   1.000
_cell.length_b   1.000
_cell.length_c   1.000
_cell.angle_alpha   90.00
_cell.angle_beta   90.00
_cell.angle_gamma   90.00
#
_symmetry.space_group_name_H-M   'P 1'
#
loop_
_entity.id
_entity.type
_entity.pdbx_description
1 polymer ?
#
loop_
_entity_poly.entity_id
_entity_poly.type
_entity_poly.pdbx_seq_one_letter_code
_entity_poly.pdbx_strand_id
1 'polypeptide(L)'
;MSSTNYVFTPPATVSVPVVGRAERFPVNRIYCVGRNYEEHAKEMGFTGREPPFFFLKPANTIVVVNTGDTGSVPYPSLTKNFHHEIELVAAIGTGGKNIKAADALKHVFGYAVGLDMTRRDLQGEMKKAGRPWCIGKAFDHSSPIGPIYAARSDERRVGKEC
;
A
#
# COMPACT_ATOMS: atom_id res chain seq x y z
N MET A 1 17.98 10.93 -27.46
CA MET A 1 16.78 10.36 -26.84
C MET A 1 15.58 11.00 -27.50
N SER A 2 14.67 10.24 -28.10
CA SER A 2 13.47 10.76 -28.75
C SER A 2 12.58 11.40 -27.67
N SER A 3 12.33 12.70 -27.77
CA SER A 3 11.36 13.39 -26.90
C SER A 3 9.97 12.93 -27.33
N THR A 4 9.32 12.12 -26.50
CA THR A 4 7.93 11.75 -26.73
C THR A 4 7.04 12.99 -26.51
N ASN A 5 6.28 13.35 -27.54
CA ASN A 5 5.27 14.41 -27.41
C ASN A 5 3.98 13.83 -26.86
N TYR A 6 3.44 14.48 -25.83
CA TYR A 6 2.17 14.09 -25.19
C TYR A 6 1.09 15.12 -25.54
N VAL A 7 -0.15 14.68 -25.60
CA VAL A 7 -1.32 15.58 -25.80
C VAL A 7 -1.48 16.51 -24.60
N PHE A 8 -1.18 16.00 -23.39
CA PHE A 8 -1.17 16.77 -22.14
C PHE A 8 0.13 16.52 -21.40
N THR A 9 0.57 17.46 -20.59
CA THR A 9 1.74 17.27 -19.73
C THR A 9 1.49 16.08 -18.80
N PRO A 10 2.34 15.03 -18.82
CA PRO A 10 2.20 13.90 -17.91
C PRO A 10 2.31 14.36 -16.46
N PRO A 11 1.55 13.76 -15.53
CA PRO A 11 1.72 14.05 -14.12
C PRO A 11 3.13 13.64 -13.66
N ALA A 12 3.64 14.32 -12.65
CA ALA A 12 4.91 13.95 -12.03
C ALA A 12 4.82 12.53 -11.44
N THR A 13 5.95 11.83 -11.44
CA THR A 13 6.03 10.51 -10.80
C THR A 13 5.70 10.63 -9.31
N VAL A 14 4.70 9.89 -8.87
CA VAL A 14 4.37 9.78 -7.44
C VAL A 14 5.55 9.17 -6.71
N SER A 15 5.95 9.76 -5.60
CA SER A 15 7.12 9.30 -4.84
C SER A 15 6.97 9.55 -3.35
N VAL A 16 7.60 8.70 -2.54
CA VAL A 16 7.58 8.76 -1.08
C VAL A 16 8.98 9.12 -0.57
N PRO A 17 9.12 9.99 0.43
CA PRO A 17 10.41 10.30 1.05
C PRO A 17 11.06 9.05 1.64
N VAL A 18 12.39 9.02 1.66
CA VAL A 18 13.18 7.99 2.34
C VAL A 18 13.94 8.65 3.48
N VAL A 19 13.79 8.11 4.68
CA VAL A 19 14.45 8.68 5.88
C VAL A 19 15.96 8.68 5.70
N GLY A 20 16.59 9.84 5.97
CA GLY A 20 18.04 10.01 5.86
C GLY A 20 18.59 10.06 4.44
N ARG A 21 17.73 10.24 3.42
CA ARG A 21 18.14 10.36 2.01
C ARG A 21 17.52 11.56 1.33
N ALA A 22 18.23 12.13 0.36
CA ALA A 22 17.68 13.15 -0.54
C ALA A 22 16.81 12.52 -1.63
N GLU A 23 17.10 11.28 -2.01
CA GLU A 23 16.38 10.52 -3.04
C GLU A 23 15.03 10.07 -2.50
N ARG A 24 14.05 10.03 -3.40
CA ARG A 24 12.69 9.60 -3.10
C ARG A 24 12.42 8.25 -3.76
N PHE A 25 11.61 7.43 -3.12
CA PHE A 25 11.16 6.15 -3.66
C PHE A 25 10.02 6.36 -4.67
N PRO A 26 10.20 6.04 -5.96
CA PRO A 26 9.15 6.18 -6.97
C PRO A 26 8.10 5.08 -6.80
N VAL A 27 6.83 5.46 -6.83
CA VAL A 27 5.73 4.50 -6.69
C VAL A 27 5.03 4.31 -8.04
N ASN A 28 4.88 3.06 -8.44
CA ASN A 28 4.14 2.68 -9.65
C ASN A 28 2.77 2.06 -9.28
N ARG A 29 2.77 1.11 -8.36
CA ARG A 29 1.57 0.36 -7.95
C ARG A 29 1.58 0.12 -6.45
N ILE A 30 0.37 0.03 -5.87
CA ILE A 30 0.17 -0.37 -4.49
C ILE A 30 -0.68 -1.64 -4.51
N TYR A 31 -0.09 -2.73 -4.02
CA TYR A 31 -0.81 -3.98 -3.78
C TYR A 31 -1.18 -4.04 -2.31
N CYS A 32 -2.46 -4.19 -2.03
CA CYS A 32 -2.97 -4.38 -0.68
C CYS A 32 -3.31 -5.85 -0.48
N VAL A 33 -2.93 -6.40 0.68
CA VAL A 33 -3.19 -7.79 1.04
C VAL A 33 -4.44 -7.82 1.90
N GLY A 34 -5.51 -8.44 1.40
CA GLY A 34 -6.74 -8.57 2.19
C GLY A 34 -6.63 -9.66 3.25
N ARG A 35 -7.15 -9.38 4.46
CA ARG A 35 -7.21 -10.33 5.58
C ARG A 35 -5.85 -10.86 6.03
N ASN A 36 -4.83 -10.03 6.03
CA ASN A 36 -3.46 -10.43 6.36
C ASN A 36 -3.20 -10.51 7.88
N TYR A 37 -4.06 -9.91 8.71
CA TYR A 37 -3.95 -9.97 10.17
C TYR A 37 -4.83 -11.11 10.71
N GLU A 38 -4.21 -12.07 11.42
CA GLU A 38 -4.85 -13.31 11.87
C GLU A 38 -6.06 -13.07 12.78
N GLU A 39 -5.97 -12.13 13.70
CA GLU A 39 -7.08 -11.77 14.60
C GLU A 39 -8.27 -11.23 13.82
N HIS A 40 -8.02 -10.32 12.88
CA HIS A 40 -9.08 -9.77 12.02
C HIS A 40 -9.70 -10.85 11.10
N ALA A 41 -8.90 -11.80 10.63
CA ALA A 41 -9.42 -12.93 9.85
C ALA A 41 -10.35 -13.81 10.70
N LYS A 42 -9.98 -14.09 11.97
CA LYS A 42 -10.79 -14.87 12.91
C LYS A 42 -12.11 -14.17 13.27
N GLU A 43 -12.10 -12.86 13.54
CA GLU A 43 -13.32 -12.06 13.78
C GLU A 43 -14.29 -12.14 12.61
N MET A 44 -13.79 -12.31 11.39
CA MET A 44 -14.59 -12.44 10.18
C MET A 44 -14.98 -13.88 9.84
N GLY A 45 -14.71 -14.86 10.72
CA GLY A 45 -15.06 -16.27 10.57
C GLY A 45 -14.14 -17.07 9.64
N PHE A 46 -12.91 -16.59 9.41
CA PHE A 46 -11.90 -17.28 8.62
C PHE A 46 -10.90 -18.04 9.50
N THR A 47 -10.27 -19.06 8.94
CA THR A 47 -9.32 -19.92 9.67
C THR A 47 -7.91 -19.36 9.72
N GLY A 48 -7.63 -18.30 8.92
CA GLY A 48 -6.28 -17.76 8.72
C GLY A 48 -5.39 -18.62 7.81
N ARG A 49 -5.95 -19.69 7.22
CA ARG A 49 -5.24 -20.62 6.32
C ARG A 49 -5.60 -20.43 4.85
N GLU A 50 -6.54 -19.54 4.57
CA GLU A 50 -6.94 -19.21 3.21
C GLU A 50 -5.80 -18.51 2.47
N PRO A 51 -5.62 -18.77 1.16
CA PRO A 51 -4.64 -18.06 0.37
C PRO A 51 -4.87 -16.53 0.45
N PRO A 52 -3.81 -15.72 0.51
CA PRO A 52 -3.95 -14.28 0.47
C PRO A 52 -4.61 -13.85 -0.84
N PHE A 53 -5.46 -12.84 -0.77
CA PHE A 53 -5.97 -12.19 -1.97
C PHE A 53 -5.51 -10.73 -1.99
N PHE A 54 -5.42 -10.19 -3.19
CA PHE A 54 -4.88 -8.87 -3.41
C PHE A 54 -5.91 -7.96 -4.07
N PHE A 55 -5.88 -6.68 -3.71
CA PHE A 55 -6.52 -5.62 -4.45
C PHE A 55 -5.51 -4.48 -4.66
N LEU A 56 -5.85 -3.55 -5.52
CA LEU A 56 -4.93 -2.49 -5.93
C LEU A 56 -5.47 -1.13 -5.51
N LYS A 57 -4.53 -0.25 -5.13
CA LYS A 57 -4.74 1.20 -5.12
C LYS A 57 -3.82 1.84 -6.15
N PRO A 58 -4.30 2.80 -6.95
CA PRO A 58 -3.45 3.55 -7.86
C PRO A 58 -2.41 4.39 -7.10
N ALA A 59 -1.23 4.58 -7.67
CA ALA A 59 -0.18 5.37 -7.03
C ALA A 59 -0.59 6.81 -6.71
N ASN A 60 -1.45 7.41 -7.55
CA ASN A 60 -1.97 8.78 -7.35
C ASN A 60 -2.95 8.93 -6.18
N THR A 61 -3.32 7.84 -5.49
CA THR A 61 -4.09 7.90 -4.24
C THR A 61 -3.24 8.24 -3.02
N ILE A 62 -1.91 8.27 -3.18
CA ILE A 62 -0.97 8.55 -2.08
C ILE A 62 -1.12 9.98 -1.58
N VAL A 63 -1.18 10.10 -0.25
CA VAL A 63 -0.97 11.34 0.51
C VAL A 63 0.29 11.17 1.33
N VAL A 64 1.35 11.88 0.97
CA VAL A 64 2.61 11.82 1.73
C VAL A 64 2.47 12.65 3.01
N VAL A 65 2.80 12.03 4.15
CA VAL A 65 2.87 12.72 5.45
C VAL A 65 4.30 12.56 5.96
N ASN A 66 5.06 13.67 6.07
CA ASN A 66 6.44 13.63 6.55
C ASN A 66 6.50 13.41 8.06
N THR A 67 7.67 13.03 8.56
CA THR A 67 7.89 12.88 10.00
C THR A 67 7.64 14.20 10.72
N GLY A 68 6.81 14.18 11.73
CA GLY A 68 6.45 15.36 12.52
C GLY A 68 5.31 16.20 11.93
N ASP A 69 4.88 15.92 10.71
CA ASP A 69 3.74 16.60 10.09
C ASP A 69 2.41 15.94 10.44
N THR A 70 1.34 16.70 10.32
CA THR A 70 -0.04 16.20 10.32
C THR A 70 -0.58 16.22 8.91
N GLY A 71 -0.95 15.06 8.40
CA GLY A 71 -1.61 14.93 7.11
C GLY A 71 -3.12 15.13 7.21
N SER A 72 -3.72 15.66 6.15
CA SER A 72 -5.17 15.79 6.03
C SER A 72 -5.70 14.93 4.90
N VAL A 73 -6.76 14.18 5.16
CA VAL A 73 -7.50 13.42 4.17
C VAL A 73 -8.91 13.99 4.10
N PRO A 74 -9.35 14.52 2.95
CA PRO A 74 -10.71 14.98 2.80
C PRO A 74 -11.70 13.84 3.04
N TYR A 75 -12.79 14.11 3.77
CA TYR A 75 -13.85 13.11 3.90
C TYR A 75 -14.45 12.84 2.51
N PRO A 76 -14.38 11.60 2.01
CA PRO A 76 -14.81 11.31 0.65
C PRO A 76 -16.33 11.40 0.50
N SER A 77 -16.78 11.81 -0.68
CA SER A 77 -18.20 11.78 -1.04
C SER A 77 -18.74 10.34 -1.10
N LEU A 78 -20.06 10.20 -1.09
CA LEU A 78 -20.79 8.94 -1.29
C LEU A 78 -20.60 7.87 -0.19
N THR A 79 -20.00 8.21 0.94
CA THR A 79 -19.90 7.28 2.08
C THR A 79 -20.40 7.94 3.36
N LYS A 80 -20.98 7.15 4.22
CA LYS A 80 -21.32 7.52 5.59
C LYS A 80 -20.54 6.71 6.63
N ASN A 81 -19.63 5.86 6.16
CA ASN A 81 -18.86 4.95 7.00
C ASN A 81 -17.40 4.89 6.52
N PHE A 82 -16.62 5.91 6.91
CA PHE A 82 -15.24 6.08 6.49
C PHE A 82 -14.30 5.56 7.57
N HIS A 83 -13.50 4.55 7.24
CA HIS A 83 -12.55 3.91 8.15
C HIS A 83 -11.11 4.17 7.72
N HIS A 84 -10.20 4.15 8.68
CA HIS A 84 -8.77 3.99 8.50
C HIS A 84 -8.36 2.56 8.90
N GLU A 85 -7.44 1.98 8.16
CA GLU A 85 -6.80 0.71 8.48
C GLU A 85 -5.30 0.97 8.49
N ILE A 86 -4.64 0.79 9.65
CA ILE A 86 -3.20 0.99 9.80
C ILE A 86 -2.49 -0.24 9.24
N GLU A 87 -1.53 -0.01 8.32
CA GLU A 87 -0.85 -1.07 7.59
C GLU A 87 0.67 -0.90 7.62
N LEU A 88 1.38 -2.04 7.71
CA LEU A 88 2.79 -2.10 7.39
C LEU A 88 2.96 -2.11 5.88
N VAL A 89 3.67 -1.11 5.37
CA VAL A 89 3.99 -1.02 3.95
C VAL A 89 5.40 -1.55 3.70
N ALA A 90 5.53 -2.54 2.81
CA ALA A 90 6.81 -3.01 2.31
C ALA A 90 7.09 -2.38 0.94
N ALA A 91 8.15 -1.59 0.86
CA ALA A 91 8.61 -0.98 -0.40
C ALA A 91 9.50 -1.99 -1.16
N ILE A 92 9.06 -2.43 -2.33
CA ILE A 92 9.78 -3.39 -3.16
C ILE A 92 10.77 -2.66 -4.04
N GLY A 93 12.07 -2.81 -3.74
CA GLY A 93 13.17 -2.15 -4.47
C GLY A 93 13.68 -2.94 -5.66
N THR A 94 13.60 -4.27 -5.61
CA THR A 94 14.05 -5.15 -6.68
C THR A 94 12.88 -5.97 -7.20
N GLY A 95 12.52 -5.76 -8.45
CA GLY A 95 11.48 -6.55 -9.10
C GLY A 95 11.88 -8.01 -9.24
N GLY A 96 10.88 -8.89 -9.43
CA GLY A 96 11.13 -10.31 -9.64
C GLY A 96 9.87 -11.07 -10.00
N LYS A 97 10.06 -12.35 -10.31
CA LYS A 97 9.01 -13.28 -10.69
C LYS A 97 9.37 -14.67 -10.15
N ASN A 98 8.38 -15.41 -9.66
CA ASN A 98 8.58 -16.72 -9.06
C ASN A 98 9.60 -16.71 -7.90
N ILE A 99 9.58 -15.66 -7.08
CA ILE A 99 10.49 -15.47 -5.95
C ILE A 99 10.14 -16.49 -4.90
N LYS A 100 11.15 -17.27 -4.43
CA LYS A 100 10.98 -18.19 -3.32
C LYS A 100 10.76 -17.40 -2.02
N ALA A 101 9.94 -17.89 -1.12
CA ALA A 101 9.67 -17.23 0.17
C ALA A 101 10.96 -16.90 0.94
N ALA A 102 11.95 -17.80 0.95
CA ALA A 102 13.25 -17.59 1.58
C ALA A 102 14.06 -16.42 1.00
N ASP A 103 13.74 -15.97 -0.21
CA ASP A 103 14.43 -14.87 -0.89
C ASP A 103 13.61 -13.56 -0.88
N ALA A 104 12.36 -13.59 -0.42
CA ALA A 104 11.42 -12.47 -0.53
C ALA A 104 11.97 -11.18 0.10
N LEU A 105 12.59 -11.26 1.28
CA LEU A 105 13.14 -10.11 1.99
C LEU A 105 14.31 -9.43 1.24
N LYS A 106 15.00 -10.13 0.34
CA LYS A 106 16.05 -9.56 -0.50
C LYS A 106 15.51 -8.53 -1.51
N HIS A 107 14.22 -8.60 -1.82
CA HIS A 107 13.52 -7.70 -2.73
C HIS A 107 12.97 -6.45 -2.03
N VAL A 108 12.90 -6.45 -0.71
CA VAL A 108 12.39 -5.32 0.07
C VAL A 108 13.48 -4.25 0.20
N PHE A 109 13.15 -3.02 -0.20
CA PHE A 109 14.00 -1.85 -0.01
C PHE A 109 13.86 -1.28 1.41
N GLY A 110 12.65 -1.29 1.96
CA GLY A 110 12.37 -0.71 3.27
C GLY A 110 10.90 -0.80 3.63
N TYR A 111 10.55 -0.17 4.75
CA TYR A 111 9.22 -0.23 5.33
C TYR A 111 8.70 1.16 5.68
N ALA A 112 7.40 1.32 5.66
CA ALA A 112 6.70 2.52 6.10
C ALA A 112 5.41 2.15 6.84
N VAL A 113 4.82 3.11 7.53
CA VAL A 113 3.44 3.01 8.01
C VAL A 113 2.55 3.69 6.98
N GLY A 114 1.47 3.02 6.62
CA GLY A 114 0.45 3.56 5.73
C GLY A 114 -0.95 3.38 6.29
N LEU A 115 -1.91 4.05 5.67
CA LEU A 115 -3.33 3.86 5.95
C LEU A 115 -4.02 3.35 4.69
N ASP A 116 -4.76 2.25 4.82
CA ASP A 116 -5.72 1.80 3.82
C ASP A 116 -7.08 2.43 4.12
N MET A 117 -7.28 3.66 3.63
CA MET A 117 -8.54 4.36 3.82
C MET A 117 -9.67 3.66 3.07
N THR A 118 -10.77 3.45 3.76
CA THR A 118 -11.85 2.58 3.30
C THR A 118 -13.22 3.25 3.43
N ARG A 119 -13.97 3.31 2.34
CA ARG A 119 -15.41 3.57 2.34
C ARG A 119 -16.11 2.25 2.67
N ARG A 120 -16.31 1.99 3.96
CA ARG A 120 -16.67 0.66 4.47
C ARG A 120 -18.03 0.17 3.99
N ASP A 121 -19.01 1.05 3.90
CA ASP A 121 -20.32 0.80 3.34
C ASP A 121 -20.25 0.33 1.88
N LEU A 122 -19.56 1.08 1.03
CA LEU A 122 -19.41 0.74 -0.40
C LEU A 122 -18.58 -0.55 -0.61
N GLN A 123 -17.52 -0.75 0.19
CA GLN A 123 -16.78 -2.03 0.16
C GLN A 123 -17.69 -3.20 0.55
N GLY A 124 -18.53 -3.03 1.58
CA GLY A 124 -19.47 -4.05 2.03
C GLY A 124 -20.49 -4.43 0.97
N GLU A 125 -21.02 -3.46 0.23
CA GLU A 125 -21.93 -3.67 -0.89
C GLU A 125 -21.24 -4.46 -2.01
N MET A 126 -20.02 -4.08 -2.39
CA MET A 126 -19.25 -4.78 -3.42
C MET A 126 -18.92 -6.22 -3.00
N LYS A 127 -18.55 -6.42 -1.72
CA LYS A 127 -18.30 -7.76 -1.17
C LYS A 127 -19.55 -8.65 -1.27
N LYS A 128 -20.72 -8.15 -0.89
CA LYS A 128 -21.99 -8.88 -0.99
C LYS A 128 -22.38 -9.23 -2.42
N ALA A 129 -22.09 -8.31 -3.35
CA ALA A 129 -22.38 -8.47 -4.77
C ALA A 129 -21.32 -9.25 -5.55
N GLY A 130 -20.23 -9.72 -4.91
CA GLY A 130 -19.13 -10.38 -5.59
C GLY A 130 -18.40 -9.50 -6.62
N ARG A 131 -18.38 -8.17 -6.39
CA ARG A 131 -17.79 -7.17 -7.29
C ARG A 131 -16.43 -6.68 -6.77
N PRO A 132 -15.58 -6.11 -7.66
CA PRO A 132 -14.31 -5.49 -7.26
C PRO A 132 -14.51 -4.36 -6.24
N TRP A 133 -13.56 -4.21 -5.30
CA TRP A 133 -13.63 -3.26 -4.20
C TRP A 133 -13.17 -1.84 -4.55
N CYS A 134 -12.87 -1.55 -5.80
CA CYS A 134 -12.29 -0.28 -6.23
C CYS A 134 -13.05 0.95 -5.71
N ILE A 135 -14.38 0.94 -5.76
CA ILE A 135 -15.18 2.07 -5.26
C ILE A 135 -15.01 2.32 -3.76
N GLY A 136 -14.76 1.25 -2.99
CA GLY A 136 -14.54 1.34 -1.54
C GLY A 136 -13.09 1.54 -1.12
N LYS A 137 -12.12 1.23 -2.00
CA LYS A 137 -10.70 1.15 -1.67
C LYS A 137 -9.78 2.04 -2.52
N ALA A 138 -10.10 2.29 -3.79
CA ALA A 138 -9.21 2.93 -4.75
C ALA A 138 -9.70 4.33 -5.17
N PHE A 139 -10.10 5.14 -4.21
CA PHE A 139 -10.54 6.52 -4.40
C PHE A 139 -9.41 7.52 -4.07
N ASP A 140 -9.55 8.76 -4.50
CA ASP A 140 -8.54 9.80 -4.29
C ASP A 140 -8.21 9.98 -2.80
N HIS A 141 -6.93 10.19 -2.49
CA HIS A 141 -6.39 10.35 -1.14
C HIS A 141 -6.59 9.13 -0.21
N SER A 142 -6.80 7.94 -0.80
CA SER A 142 -7.09 6.73 -0.01
C SER A 142 -5.84 6.01 0.52
N SER A 143 -4.64 6.53 0.28
CA SER A 143 -3.38 5.90 0.70
C SER A 143 -2.43 6.90 1.39
N PRO A 144 -2.78 7.43 2.57
CA PRO A 144 -1.81 8.18 3.36
C PRO A 144 -0.62 7.31 3.73
N ILE A 145 0.59 7.85 3.63
CA ILE A 145 1.83 7.11 3.90
C ILE A 145 2.88 8.01 4.50
N GLY A 146 3.57 7.51 5.52
CA GLY A 146 4.77 8.10 6.08
C GLY A 146 6.02 7.82 5.25
N PRO A 147 7.18 8.40 5.63
CA PRO A 147 8.45 8.14 4.97
C PRO A 147 8.87 6.67 5.06
N ILE A 148 9.62 6.20 4.07
CA ILE A 148 10.17 4.84 4.06
C ILE A 148 11.48 4.81 4.85
N TYR A 149 11.57 3.87 5.77
CA TYR A 149 12.80 3.49 6.46
C TYR A 149 13.47 2.38 5.67
N ALA A 150 14.68 2.63 5.16
CA ALA A 150 15.42 1.62 4.41
C ALA A 150 15.77 0.43 5.32
N ALA A 151 15.47 -0.79 4.87
CA ALA A 151 15.84 -1.99 5.59
C ALA A 151 17.37 -2.12 5.64
N ARG A 152 17.94 -2.41 6.83
CA ARG A 152 19.36 -2.65 6.99
C ARG A 152 19.76 -3.97 6.33
N SER A 153 21.00 -4.07 5.89
CA SER A 153 21.51 -5.30 5.25
C SER A 153 21.53 -6.51 6.19
N ASP A 154 21.64 -6.27 7.49
CA ASP A 154 21.57 -7.25 8.55
C ASP A 154 20.14 -7.70 8.86
N GLU A 155 19.17 -6.80 8.83
CA GLU A 155 17.74 -7.11 8.99
C GLU A 155 17.19 -7.99 7.87
N ARG A 156 17.78 -7.92 6.67
CA ARG A 156 17.45 -8.82 5.56
C ARG A 156 17.89 -10.27 5.77
N ARG A 157 18.65 -10.56 6.84
CA ARG A 157 19.13 -11.90 7.19
C ARG A 157 18.32 -12.59 8.30
N VAL A 158 17.43 -11.89 8.98
CA VAL A 158 16.66 -12.38 10.14
C VAL A 158 15.60 -13.45 9.79
N GLY A 159 15.41 -13.80 8.54
CA GLY A 159 14.52 -14.89 8.12
C GLY A 159 15.06 -16.30 8.32
N LYS A 160 16.11 -16.53 9.17
CA LYS A 160 16.72 -17.86 9.36
C LYS A 160 16.52 -18.47 10.74
N GLU A 161 15.87 -17.76 11.66
CA GLU A 161 15.63 -18.27 13.02
C GLU A 161 14.17 -18.04 13.43
N CYS A 162 13.27 -18.85 12.86
CA CYS A 162 11.97 -19.22 13.43
C CYS A 162 11.61 -20.61 12.88
#